data_14cadb2f99a820e0b5a23231c6781dd0
#
_entry.id   14cadb2f99a820e0b5a23231c6781dd0
#
_cell.length_a   1.000
_cell.length_b   1.000
_cell.length_c   1.000
_cell.angle_alpha   90.00
_cell.angle_beta   90.00
_cell.angle_gamma   90.00
#
_symmetry.space_group_name_H-M   'P 1'
#
loop_
_entity.id
_entity.type
_entity.pdbx_description
1 polymer ?
#
loop_
_entity_poly.entity_id
_entity_poly.type
_entity_poly.pdbx_seq_one_letter_code
_entity_poly.pdbx_strand_id
1 'polypeptide(L)'
;VNLSFTGSTEVGRVLLKEAAERVIRCSMELGGNAPFLVLSDANVDDAVTGAMLAKMRNGGAACTAANRFYVAKELANEFTEKLTKVMGALKVAPGLETGAQLGASVSVKERNKIAELVDSSVSAGAVVKTGGKTPDGTGAFYPATVLTVKNNNPILAQEIFGPVAPIVVTTSDEEAIELANATEFGLIAYVYSADLKRAIRVAEALESGMVAINKGVISDPAAPFGGFKQSGLGREGGFAGIEEFLETKYIGVEI
;
A
#
# COMPACT_ATOMS: atom_id res chain seq x y z
N VAL A 1 -3.00 26.23 -17.20
CA VAL A 1 -3.07 24.82 -17.69
C VAL A 1 -2.46 23.93 -16.62
N ASN A 2 -3.13 22.85 -16.28
CA ASN A 2 -2.66 21.85 -15.33
C ASN A 2 -2.68 20.46 -15.99
N LEU A 3 -1.70 19.61 -15.70
CA LEU A 3 -1.66 18.22 -16.07
C LEU A 3 -2.00 17.37 -14.83
N SER A 4 -3.11 16.64 -14.87
CA SER A 4 -3.49 15.69 -13.83
C SER A 4 -3.31 14.26 -14.35
N PHE A 5 -2.71 13.38 -13.54
CA PHE A 5 -2.44 12.00 -13.92
C PHE A 5 -2.46 11.08 -12.70
N THR A 6 -3.09 9.92 -12.86
CA THR A 6 -3.04 8.81 -11.92
C THR A 6 -2.50 7.56 -12.62
N GLY A 7 -1.44 6.96 -12.07
CA GLY A 7 -0.84 5.76 -12.66
C GLY A 7 0.50 5.39 -12.04
N SER A 8 1.33 4.65 -12.77
CA SER A 8 2.64 4.23 -12.25
C SER A 8 3.62 5.41 -12.12
N THR A 9 4.50 5.33 -11.14
CA THR A 9 5.56 6.32 -10.93
C THR A 9 6.46 6.49 -12.14
N GLU A 10 6.73 5.42 -12.89
CA GLU A 10 7.53 5.47 -14.11
C GLU A 10 6.88 6.36 -15.19
N VAL A 11 5.59 6.17 -15.42
CA VAL A 11 4.85 7.01 -16.39
C VAL A 11 4.73 8.44 -15.87
N GLY A 12 4.49 8.64 -14.58
CA GLY A 12 4.46 9.97 -13.96
C GLY A 12 5.76 10.75 -14.20
N ARG A 13 6.93 10.09 -14.04
CA ARG A 13 8.24 10.71 -14.32
C ARG A 13 8.36 11.16 -15.79
N VAL A 14 7.87 10.35 -16.73
CA VAL A 14 7.88 10.72 -18.16
C VAL A 14 7.03 11.95 -18.40
N LEU A 15 5.80 11.97 -17.86
CA LEU A 15 4.88 13.11 -18.00
C LEU A 15 5.41 14.38 -17.35
N LEU A 16 6.04 14.30 -16.17
CA LEU A 16 6.68 15.43 -15.50
C LEU A 16 7.82 16.01 -16.33
N LYS A 17 8.63 15.16 -16.98
CA LYS A 17 9.69 15.61 -17.89
C LYS A 17 9.12 16.41 -19.08
N GLU A 18 8.06 15.90 -19.70
CA GLU A 18 7.41 16.60 -20.82
C GLU A 18 6.73 17.91 -20.37
N ALA A 19 6.10 17.90 -19.17
CA ALA A 19 5.48 19.08 -18.60
C ALA A 19 6.49 20.20 -18.27
N ALA A 20 7.71 19.83 -17.90
CA ALA A 20 8.77 20.78 -17.55
C ALA A 20 9.17 21.67 -18.72
N GLU A 21 9.10 21.20 -19.97
CA GLU A 21 9.43 21.99 -21.17
C GLU A 21 8.52 23.22 -21.36
N ARG A 22 7.30 23.17 -20.80
CA ARG A 22 6.29 24.25 -20.90
C ARG A 22 5.92 24.85 -19.54
N VAL A 23 6.64 24.45 -18.46
CA VAL A 23 6.38 24.88 -17.08
C VAL A 23 4.92 24.62 -16.67
N ILE A 24 4.37 23.48 -17.06
CA ILE A 24 3.00 23.07 -16.73
C ILE A 24 2.94 22.59 -15.29
N ARG A 25 2.01 23.12 -14.49
CA ARG A 25 1.71 22.55 -13.15
C ARG A 25 1.20 21.14 -13.29
N CYS A 26 1.59 20.28 -12.37
CA CYS A 26 1.23 18.86 -12.38
C CYS A 26 0.60 18.47 -11.04
N SER A 27 -0.54 17.76 -11.10
CA SER A 27 -1.13 17.01 -10.01
C SER A 27 -1.00 15.53 -10.34
N MET A 28 -0.25 14.79 -9.51
CA MET A 28 0.17 13.42 -9.79
C MET A 28 -0.20 12.50 -8.63
N GLU A 29 -0.99 11.47 -8.91
CA GLU A 29 -1.24 10.35 -8.02
C GLU A 29 -0.53 9.11 -8.57
N LEU A 30 0.54 8.68 -7.91
CA LEU A 30 1.46 7.67 -8.42
C LEU A 30 1.48 6.42 -7.55
N GLY A 31 2.48 5.56 -7.74
CA GLY A 31 2.61 4.31 -7.04
C GLY A 31 2.75 4.45 -5.53
N GLY A 32 2.51 3.37 -4.82
CA GLY A 32 2.64 3.28 -3.38
C GLY A 32 3.29 1.97 -2.92
N ASN A 33 3.85 1.99 -1.74
CA ASN A 33 4.40 0.80 -1.08
C ASN A 33 4.06 0.84 0.42
N ALA A 34 2.76 0.84 0.71
CA ALA A 34 2.22 1.17 2.01
C ALA A 34 2.71 0.25 3.13
N PRO A 35 3.28 0.79 4.21
CA PRO A 35 3.55 0.04 5.42
C PRO A 35 2.27 -0.15 6.25
N PHE A 36 2.15 -1.31 6.88
CA PHE A 36 1.10 -1.66 7.82
C PHE A 36 1.74 -2.07 9.14
N LEU A 37 1.67 -1.19 10.14
CA LEU A 37 2.32 -1.36 11.43
C LEU A 37 1.33 -1.92 12.46
N VAL A 38 1.70 -3.03 13.11
CA VAL A 38 0.97 -3.62 14.23
C VAL A 38 1.85 -3.49 15.47
N LEU A 39 1.56 -2.49 16.30
CA LEU A 39 2.33 -2.20 17.51
C LEU A 39 2.01 -3.21 18.61
N SER A 40 2.88 -3.33 19.61
CA SER A 40 2.82 -4.40 20.60
C SER A 40 1.58 -4.42 21.50
N ASP A 41 0.83 -3.34 21.53
CA ASP A 41 -0.44 -3.19 22.28
C ASP A 41 -1.69 -3.31 21.39
N ALA A 42 -1.54 -3.55 20.09
CA ALA A 42 -2.66 -3.64 19.16
C ALA A 42 -3.55 -4.86 19.43
N ASN A 43 -4.85 -4.68 19.17
CA ASN A 43 -5.75 -5.83 19.07
C ASN A 43 -5.49 -6.58 17.77
N VAL A 44 -5.09 -7.84 17.86
CA VAL A 44 -4.69 -8.64 16.70
C VAL A 44 -5.88 -8.93 15.77
N ASP A 45 -7.07 -9.16 16.28
CA ASP A 45 -8.26 -9.45 15.46
C ASP A 45 -8.67 -8.24 14.65
N ASP A 46 -8.63 -7.05 15.26
CA ASP A 46 -8.88 -5.78 14.56
C ASP A 46 -7.81 -5.51 13.50
N ALA A 47 -6.53 -5.77 13.83
CA ALA A 47 -5.42 -5.60 12.90
C ALA A 47 -5.52 -6.56 11.71
N VAL A 48 -5.91 -7.83 11.91
CA VAL A 48 -6.14 -8.79 10.83
C VAL A 48 -7.32 -8.38 9.96
N THR A 49 -8.42 -7.93 10.56
CA THR A 49 -9.58 -7.41 9.83
C THR A 49 -9.18 -6.21 8.97
N GLY A 50 -8.42 -5.27 9.52
CA GLY A 50 -7.90 -4.13 8.80
C GLY A 50 -6.88 -4.51 7.71
N ALA A 51 -6.03 -5.49 7.96
CA ALA A 51 -5.08 -6.02 6.98
C ALA A 51 -5.80 -6.61 5.75
N MET A 52 -6.89 -7.35 5.98
CA MET A 52 -7.73 -7.85 4.89
C MET A 52 -8.32 -6.73 4.05
N LEU A 53 -8.83 -5.67 4.67
CA LEU A 53 -9.36 -4.50 3.95
C LEU A 53 -8.25 -3.74 3.21
N ALA A 54 -7.11 -3.48 3.89
CA ALA A 54 -6.00 -2.73 3.32
C ALA A 54 -5.28 -3.49 2.19
N LYS A 55 -5.23 -4.84 2.26
CA LYS A 55 -4.50 -5.66 1.29
C LYS A 55 -5.38 -6.26 0.21
N MET A 56 -6.55 -6.81 0.57
CA MET A 56 -7.28 -7.67 -0.35
C MET A 56 -8.32 -6.94 -1.19
N ARG A 57 -8.60 -5.66 -0.91
CA ARG A 57 -9.45 -4.85 -1.77
C ARG A 57 -8.88 -4.81 -3.19
N ASN A 58 -9.71 -5.12 -4.20
CA ASN A 58 -9.30 -5.28 -5.60
C ASN A 58 -8.14 -6.29 -5.80
N GLY A 59 -8.08 -7.35 -4.98
CA GLY A 59 -7.00 -8.34 -5.06
C GLY A 59 -5.60 -7.78 -4.77
N GLY A 60 -5.50 -6.68 -4.04
CA GLY A 60 -4.24 -5.99 -3.78
C GLY A 60 -3.72 -5.10 -4.92
N ALA A 61 -4.48 -4.99 -6.02
CA ALA A 61 -4.16 -4.12 -7.14
C ALA A 61 -4.73 -2.71 -6.91
N ALA A 62 -4.14 -2.00 -5.95
CA ALA A 62 -4.46 -0.63 -5.58
C ALA A 62 -3.22 0.09 -5.05
N CYS A 63 -3.06 1.38 -5.38
CA CYS A 63 -1.95 2.21 -4.91
C CYS A 63 -1.92 2.36 -3.38
N THR A 64 -3.06 2.20 -2.72
CA THR A 64 -3.20 2.21 -1.26
C THR A 64 -3.09 0.83 -0.61
N ALA A 65 -2.85 -0.24 -1.39
CA ALA A 65 -2.75 -1.58 -0.81
C ALA A 65 -1.55 -1.70 0.14
N ALA A 66 -1.78 -2.27 1.33
CA ALA A 66 -0.69 -2.58 2.25
C ALA A 66 0.27 -3.60 1.61
N ASN A 67 1.54 -3.26 1.53
CA ASN A 67 2.56 -4.09 0.87
C ASN A 67 3.65 -4.58 1.83
N ARG A 68 3.81 -3.95 3.00
CA ARG A 68 4.88 -4.25 3.96
C ARG A 68 4.27 -4.27 5.35
N PHE A 69 4.13 -5.47 5.93
CA PHE A 69 3.54 -5.65 7.25
C PHE A 69 4.64 -5.73 8.30
N TYR A 70 4.75 -4.71 9.15
CA TYR A 70 5.69 -4.60 10.26
C TYR A 70 4.96 -4.92 11.55
N VAL A 71 5.25 -6.06 12.15
CA VAL A 71 4.51 -6.57 13.29
C VAL A 71 5.42 -6.72 14.49
N ALA A 72 5.03 -6.12 15.61
CA ALA A 72 5.76 -6.27 16.86
C ALA A 72 5.93 -7.75 17.25
N LYS A 73 7.12 -8.10 17.71
CA LYS A 73 7.52 -9.50 17.99
C LYS A 73 6.55 -10.24 18.93
N GLU A 74 5.93 -9.52 19.85
CA GLU A 74 4.98 -10.06 20.82
C GLU A 74 3.69 -10.58 20.14
N LEU A 75 3.30 -9.98 19.01
CA LEU A 75 2.07 -10.28 18.28
C LEU A 75 2.33 -11.03 16.96
N ALA A 76 3.58 -11.13 16.53
CA ALA A 76 3.94 -11.58 15.19
C ALA A 76 3.45 -12.99 14.86
N ASN A 77 3.53 -13.93 15.78
CA ASN A 77 3.06 -15.29 15.56
C ASN A 77 1.54 -15.33 15.41
N GLU A 78 0.81 -14.74 16.36
CA GLU A 78 -0.66 -14.72 16.36
C GLU A 78 -1.21 -14.00 15.11
N PHE A 79 -0.66 -12.82 14.79
CA PHE A 79 -1.04 -12.06 13.60
C PHE A 79 -0.80 -12.87 12.32
N THR A 80 0.39 -13.48 12.20
CA THR A 80 0.75 -14.28 11.03
C THR A 80 -0.17 -15.49 10.86
N GLU A 81 -0.45 -16.23 11.92
CA GLU A 81 -1.36 -17.37 11.87
C GLU A 81 -2.78 -16.99 11.49
N LYS A 82 -3.32 -15.94 12.11
CA LYS A 82 -4.68 -15.45 11.82
C LYS A 82 -4.79 -14.91 10.40
N LEU A 83 -3.84 -14.09 9.95
CA LEU A 83 -3.84 -13.57 8.58
C LEU A 83 -3.69 -14.69 7.55
N THR A 84 -2.81 -15.66 7.80
CA THR A 84 -2.63 -16.84 6.94
C THR A 84 -3.93 -17.62 6.79
N LYS A 85 -4.64 -17.83 7.90
CA LYS A 85 -5.94 -18.54 7.90
C LYS A 85 -6.98 -17.81 7.05
N VAL A 86 -7.17 -16.51 7.25
CA VAL A 86 -8.23 -15.76 6.54
C VAL A 86 -7.89 -15.54 5.08
N MET A 87 -6.63 -15.24 4.74
CA MET A 87 -6.18 -15.12 3.35
C MET A 87 -6.23 -16.46 2.60
N GLY A 88 -5.77 -17.53 3.25
CA GLY A 88 -5.76 -18.88 2.65
C GLY A 88 -7.14 -19.48 2.44
N ALA A 89 -8.16 -18.98 3.14
CA ALA A 89 -9.55 -19.43 2.97
C ALA A 89 -10.29 -18.75 1.81
N LEU A 90 -9.69 -17.72 1.17
CA LEU A 90 -10.35 -17.01 0.08
C LEU A 90 -10.56 -17.91 -1.15
N LYS A 91 -11.80 -17.97 -1.63
CA LYS A 91 -12.12 -18.66 -2.88
C LYS A 91 -11.63 -17.85 -4.07
N VAL A 92 -10.61 -18.38 -4.75
CA VAL A 92 -10.09 -17.82 -6.00
C VAL A 92 -10.89 -18.38 -7.16
N ALA A 93 -11.62 -17.52 -7.88
CA ALA A 93 -12.50 -17.96 -8.97
C ALA A 93 -12.82 -16.77 -9.90
N PRO A 94 -13.39 -17.04 -11.10
CA PRO A 94 -13.97 -15.98 -11.94
C PRO A 94 -14.97 -15.13 -11.17
N GLY A 95 -14.94 -13.80 -11.34
CA GLY A 95 -15.74 -12.87 -10.52
C GLY A 95 -17.25 -13.04 -10.59
N LEU A 96 -17.78 -13.73 -11.63
CA LEU A 96 -19.20 -14.05 -11.76
C LEU A 96 -19.58 -15.41 -11.13
N GLU A 97 -18.60 -16.17 -10.66
CA GLU A 97 -18.85 -17.43 -9.98
C GLU A 97 -19.34 -17.19 -8.55
N THR A 98 -20.40 -17.93 -8.16
CA THR A 98 -20.98 -17.79 -6.82
C THR A 98 -19.93 -18.07 -5.73
N GLY A 99 -19.78 -17.12 -4.81
CA GLY A 99 -18.84 -17.21 -3.70
C GLY A 99 -17.39 -16.89 -4.05
N ALA A 100 -17.09 -16.40 -5.27
CA ALA A 100 -15.77 -15.86 -5.60
C ALA A 100 -15.42 -14.67 -4.70
N GLN A 101 -14.21 -14.70 -4.11
CA GLN A 101 -13.72 -13.67 -3.19
C GLN A 101 -12.44 -12.99 -3.70
N LEU A 102 -11.68 -13.70 -4.54
CA LEU A 102 -10.49 -13.19 -5.21
C LEU A 102 -10.57 -13.57 -6.69
N GLY A 103 -10.62 -12.55 -7.54
CA GLY A 103 -10.65 -12.70 -9.00
C GLY A 103 -9.25 -12.82 -9.61
N ALA A 104 -9.22 -12.81 -10.94
CA ALA A 104 -7.97 -12.79 -11.70
C ALA A 104 -7.29 -11.42 -11.66
N SER A 105 -5.96 -11.41 -11.81
CA SER A 105 -5.21 -10.20 -12.13
C SER A 105 -5.65 -9.64 -13.49
N VAL A 106 -5.36 -8.36 -13.76
CA VAL A 106 -5.76 -7.69 -15.01
C VAL A 106 -5.21 -8.38 -16.28
N SER A 107 -4.10 -9.09 -16.15
CA SER A 107 -3.47 -9.85 -17.24
C SER A 107 -2.58 -10.97 -16.74
N VAL A 108 -2.27 -11.92 -17.62
CA VAL A 108 -1.27 -12.97 -17.36
C VAL A 108 0.12 -12.34 -17.11
N LYS A 109 0.44 -11.24 -17.77
CA LYS A 109 1.70 -10.51 -17.57
C LYS A 109 1.82 -10.02 -16.12
N GLU A 110 0.79 -9.38 -15.58
CA GLU A 110 0.81 -8.90 -14.19
C GLU A 110 0.80 -10.06 -13.18
N ARG A 111 0.03 -11.13 -13.43
CA ARG A 111 0.09 -12.35 -12.64
C ARG A 111 1.51 -12.92 -12.58
N ASN A 112 2.21 -13.00 -13.73
CA ASN A 112 3.56 -13.53 -13.80
C ASN A 112 4.56 -12.64 -13.05
N LYS A 113 4.43 -11.31 -13.15
CA LYS A 113 5.22 -10.35 -12.37
C LYS A 113 5.07 -10.58 -10.86
N ILE A 114 3.86 -10.82 -10.38
CA ILE A 114 3.61 -11.17 -8.98
C ILE A 114 4.30 -12.49 -8.61
N ALA A 115 4.17 -13.52 -9.47
CA ALA A 115 4.79 -14.82 -9.24
C ALA A 115 6.32 -14.71 -9.17
N GLU A 116 6.95 -14.02 -10.12
CA GLU A 116 8.40 -13.78 -10.16
C GLU A 116 8.89 -13.03 -8.91
N LEU A 117 8.11 -12.07 -8.42
CA LEU A 117 8.42 -11.34 -7.20
C LEU A 117 8.37 -12.24 -5.95
N VAL A 118 7.38 -13.14 -5.88
CA VAL A 118 7.29 -14.14 -4.80
C VAL A 118 8.42 -15.16 -4.90
N ASP A 119 8.72 -15.68 -6.10
CA ASP A 119 9.79 -16.65 -6.31
C ASP A 119 11.17 -16.08 -5.95
N SER A 120 11.44 -14.84 -6.32
CA SER A 120 12.66 -14.13 -5.95
C SER A 120 12.76 -13.92 -4.44
N SER A 121 11.64 -13.61 -3.79
CA SER A 121 11.53 -13.50 -2.34
C SER A 121 11.86 -14.80 -1.63
N VAL A 122 11.30 -15.91 -2.11
CA VAL A 122 11.55 -17.25 -1.56
C VAL A 122 13.03 -17.62 -1.73
N SER A 123 13.60 -17.33 -2.90
CA SER A 123 15.03 -17.52 -3.16
C SER A 123 15.92 -16.69 -2.23
N ALA A 124 15.44 -15.53 -1.78
CA ALA A 124 16.07 -14.67 -0.78
C ALA A 124 15.72 -15.04 0.67
N GLY A 125 15.10 -16.21 0.90
CA GLY A 125 14.85 -16.78 2.23
C GLY A 125 13.49 -16.43 2.83
N ALA A 126 12.52 -15.99 2.04
CA ALA A 126 11.14 -15.86 2.50
C ALA A 126 10.52 -17.24 2.77
N VAL A 127 9.67 -17.32 3.80
CA VAL A 127 8.91 -18.52 4.13
C VAL A 127 7.44 -18.30 3.75
N VAL A 128 6.94 -19.13 2.83
CA VAL A 128 5.53 -19.12 2.42
C VAL A 128 4.67 -19.74 3.51
N LYS A 129 3.65 -19.01 3.97
CA LYS A 129 2.67 -19.48 4.95
C LYS A 129 1.39 -19.99 4.27
N THR A 130 0.96 -19.34 3.17
CA THR A 130 -0.13 -19.80 2.29
C THR A 130 0.06 -19.24 0.90
N GLY A 131 -0.54 -19.84 -0.11
CA GLY A 131 -0.45 -19.41 -1.51
C GLY A 131 0.94 -19.63 -2.11
N GLY A 132 1.47 -18.63 -2.79
CA GLY A 132 2.85 -18.57 -3.29
C GLY A 132 3.12 -19.32 -4.59
N LYS A 133 2.12 -19.94 -5.20
CA LYS A 133 2.27 -20.66 -6.48
C LYS A 133 1.14 -20.33 -7.43
N THR A 134 1.50 -20.09 -8.69
CA THR A 134 0.50 -19.97 -9.75
C THR A 134 -0.29 -21.26 -9.86
N PRO A 135 -1.64 -21.22 -9.83
CA PRO A 135 -2.46 -22.39 -10.00
C PRO A 135 -2.36 -22.92 -11.43
N ASP A 136 -2.57 -24.22 -11.59
CA ASP A 136 -2.72 -24.84 -12.92
C ASP A 136 -3.98 -24.32 -13.62
N GLY A 137 -3.98 -24.38 -14.98
CA GLY A 137 -5.13 -24.01 -15.80
C GLY A 137 -4.95 -22.67 -16.50
N THR A 138 -6.07 -22.20 -17.06
CA THR A 138 -6.12 -20.95 -17.85
C THR A 138 -6.49 -19.74 -16.98
N GLY A 139 -6.09 -18.54 -17.42
CA GLY A 139 -6.43 -17.28 -16.77
C GLY A 139 -5.27 -16.67 -15.97
N ALA A 140 -5.53 -15.49 -15.43
CA ALA A 140 -4.53 -14.69 -14.71
C ALA A 140 -4.72 -14.79 -13.19
N PHE A 141 -5.10 -15.96 -12.67
CA PHE A 141 -5.32 -16.17 -11.25
C PHE A 141 -4.01 -16.30 -10.47
N TYR A 142 -3.95 -15.68 -9.31
CA TYR A 142 -2.88 -15.86 -8.33
C TYR A 142 -3.50 -15.92 -6.93
N PRO A 143 -3.12 -16.90 -6.09
CA PRO A 143 -3.75 -17.07 -4.79
C PRO A 143 -3.31 -15.98 -3.81
N ALA A 144 -4.17 -15.70 -2.83
CA ALA A 144 -3.78 -14.89 -1.69
C ALA A 144 -2.60 -15.54 -0.98
N THR A 145 -1.53 -14.76 -0.81
CA THR A 145 -0.23 -15.25 -0.38
C THR A 145 0.26 -14.51 0.86
N VAL A 146 0.68 -15.23 1.88
CA VAL A 146 1.33 -14.69 3.07
C VAL A 146 2.76 -15.21 3.15
N LEU A 147 3.71 -14.30 3.33
CA LEU A 147 5.13 -14.59 3.49
C LEU A 147 5.64 -14.06 4.83
N THR A 148 6.55 -14.77 5.49
CA THR A 148 7.39 -14.13 6.49
C THR A 148 8.77 -13.88 5.89
N VAL A 149 9.29 -12.67 6.05
CA VAL A 149 10.51 -12.21 5.39
C VAL A 149 11.42 -11.46 6.36
N LYS A 150 12.72 -11.41 6.04
CA LYS A 150 13.66 -10.48 6.70
C LYS A 150 13.52 -9.08 6.12
N ASN A 151 13.97 -8.06 6.86
CA ASN A 151 13.88 -6.65 6.48
C ASN A 151 14.62 -6.25 5.18
N ASN A 152 15.54 -7.09 4.70
CA ASN A 152 16.28 -6.88 3.45
C ASN A 152 15.73 -7.70 2.26
N ASN A 153 14.56 -8.31 2.39
CA ASN A 153 13.97 -9.12 1.32
C ASN A 153 13.55 -8.24 0.14
N PRO A 154 13.84 -8.63 -1.12
CA PRO A 154 13.59 -7.81 -2.31
C PRO A 154 12.11 -7.42 -2.52
N ILE A 155 11.15 -8.20 -2.01
CA ILE A 155 9.73 -7.89 -2.13
C ILE A 155 9.34 -6.59 -1.42
N LEU A 156 10.09 -6.16 -0.41
CA LEU A 156 9.81 -4.96 0.36
C LEU A 156 10.17 -3.66 -0.38
N ALA A 157 10.99 -3.77 -1.43
CA ALA A 157 11.44 -2.62 -2.21
C ALA A 157 10.51 -2.22 -3.36
N GLN A 158 9.49 -3.02 -3.66
CA GLN A 158 8.64 -2.84 -4.85
C GLN A 158 7.15 -2.73 -4.49
N GLU A 159 6.41 -2.00 -5.32
CA GLU A 159 4.95 -2.05 -5.31
C GLU A 159 4.50 -3.41 -5.86
N ILE A 160 3.89 -4.24 -5.00
CA ILE A 160 3.51 -5.63 -5.36
C ILE A 160 2.35 -5.65 -6.36
N PHE A 161 1.36 -4.77 -6.15
CA PHE A 161 0.13 -4.65 -6.95
C PHE A 161 -0.59 -6.00 -7.14
N GLY A 162 -0.69 -6.78 -6.04
CA GLY A 162 -1.24 -8.12 -6.04
C GLY A 162 -1.52 -8.65 -4.62
N PRO A 163 -2.11 -9.86 -4.51
CA PRO A 163 -2.63 -10.41 -3.25
C PRO A 163 -1.54 -11.05 -2.37
N VAL A 164 -0.43 -10.36 -2.16
CA VAL A 164 0.72 -10.87 -1.39
C VAL A 164 1.01 -9.98 -0.19
N ALA A 165 1.09 -10.57 0.99
CA ALA A 165 1.34 -9.92 2.27
C ALA A 165 2.66 -10.40 2.89
N PRO A 166 3.79 -9.71 2.67
CA PRO A 166 5.05 -10.00 3.35
C PRO A 166 5.05 -9.40 4.75
N ILE A 167 5.38 -10.22 5.75
CA ILE A 167 5.42 -9.87 7.17
C ILE A 167 6.86 -9.84 7.65
N VAL A 168 7.25 -8.73 8.27
CA VAL A 168 8.52 -8.50 8.96
C VAL A 168 8.25 -8.35 10.44
N VAL A 169 9.02 -9.04 11.28
CA VAL A 169 8.96 -8.88 12.73
C VAL A 169 9.82 -7.69 13.14
N THR A 170 9.27 -6.81 13.98
CA THR A 170 9.98 -5.66 14.55
C THR A 170 10.08 -5.75 16.06
N THR A 171 11.12 -5.16 16.64
CA THR A 171 11.44 -5.22 18.06
C THR A 171 11.07 -3.95 18.82
N SER A 172 10.85 -2.86 18.10
CA SER A 172 10.41 -1.57 18.67
C SER A 172 9.61 -0.74 17.68
N ASP A 173 8.96 0.33 18.17
CA ASP A 173 8.25 1.31 17.33
C ASP A 173 9.22 2.06 16.42
N GLU A 174 10.39 2.39 16.95
CA GLU A 174 11.44 3.13 16.23
C GLU A 174 11.94 2.31 15.04
N GLU A 175 12.20 1.03 15.21
CA GLU A 175 12.57 0.12 14.11
C GLU A 175 11.45 0.03 13.08
N ALA A 176 10.19 -0.10 13.52
CA ALA A 176 9.05 -0.16 12.61
C ALA A 176 8.90 1.13 11.79
N ILE A 177 9.09 2.31 12.40
CA ILE A 177 9.07 3.63 11.74
C ILE A 177 10.23 3.74 10.74
N GLU A 178 11.45 3.41 11.15
CA GLU A 178 12.62 3.45 10.28
C GLU A 178 12.42 2.59 9.02
N LEU A 179 12.02 1.33 9.20
CA LEU A 179 11.73 0.42 8.10
C LEU A 179 10.55 0.87 7.25
N ALA A 180 9.51 1.44 7.85
CA ALA A 180 8.36 1.99 7.13
C ALA A 180 8.77 3.14 6.22
N ASN A 181 9.65 4.03 6.68
CA ASN A 181 10.13 5.19 5.94
C ASN A 181 11.23 4.87 4.92
N ALA A 182 11.87 3.69 5.02
CA ALA A 182 12.95 3.24 4.12
C ALA A 182 12.42 2.84 2.73
N THR A 183 11.78 3.77 2.03
CA THR A 183 11.23 3.59 0.68
C THR A 183 11.18 4.92 -0.06
N GLU A 184 11.18 4.87 -1.38
CA GLU A 184 10.96 6.03 -2.24
C GLU A 184 9.47 6.48 -2.29
N PHE A 185 8.55 5.68 -1.78
CA PHE A 185 7.11 5.93 -1.77
C PHE A 185 6.62 6.51 -0.43
N GLY A 186 5.50 7.23 -0.47
CA GLY A 186 4.89 7.80 0.72
C GLY A 186 3.42 8.16 0.51
N LEU A 187 2.61 7.25 -0.07
CA LEU A 187 1.19 7.53 -0.31
C LEU A 187 0.37 7.38 0.97
N ILE A 188 0.36 6.19 1.53
CA ILE A 188 -0.41 5.86 2.73
C ILE A 188 0.39 4.96 3.67
N ALA A 189 0.09 5.05 4.97
CA ALA A 189 0.50 4.11 6.00
C ALA A 189 -0.69 3.72 6.88
N TYR A 190 -0.58 2.54 7.51
CA TYR A 190 -1.58 2.00 8.44
C TYR A 190 -0.91 1.73 9.77
N VAL A 191 -1.54 2.11 10.88
CA VAL A 191 -1.02 1.93 12.26
C VAL A 191 -2.10 1.33 13.13
N TYR A 192 -1.80 0.23 13.81
CA TYR A 192 -2.66 -0.42 14.78
C TYR A 192 -2.05 -0.37 16.17
N SER A 193 -2.76 0.19 17.12
CA SER A 193 -2.39 0.35 18.53
C SER A 193 -3.63 0.57 19.38
N ALA A 194 -3.65 0.08 20.61
CA ALA A 194 -4.70 0.39 21.58
C ALA A 194 -4.53 1.78 22.22
N ASP A 195 -3.28 2.27 22.28
CA ASP A 195 -2.97 3.61 22.79
C ASP A 195 -3.00 4.65 21.66
N LEU A 196 -4.02 5.50 21.65
CA LEU A 196 -4.17 6.55 20.64
C LEU A 196 -3.02 7.55 20.65
N LYS A 197 -2.43 7.89 21.81
CA LYS A 197 -1.29 8.82 21.87
C LYS A 197 -0.05 8.22 21.21
N ARG A 198 0.18 6.93 21.45
CA ARG A 198 1.25 6.17 20.78
C ARG A 198 1.02 6.11 19.27
N ALA A 199 -0.20 5.78 18.85
CA ALA A 199 -0.57 5.71 17.44
C ALA A 199 -0.38 7.05 16.71
N ILE A 200 -0.77 8.18 17.34
CA ILE A 200 -0.58 9.53 16.77
C ILE A 200 0.92 9.84 16.64
N ARG A 201 1.73 9.59 17.69
CA ARG A 201 3.19 9.80 17.64
C ARG A 201 3.83 9.02 16.49
N VAL A 202 3.45 7.75 16.32
CA VAL A 202 3.94 6.92 15.21
C VAL A 202 3.47 7.49 13.88
N ALA A 203 2.20 7.87 13.77
CA ALA A 203 1.62 8.45 12.55
C ALA A 203 2.33 9.75 12.11
N GLU A 204 2.68 10.63 13.05
CA GLU A 204 3.42 11.86 12.79
C GLU A 204 4.85 11.62 12.32
N ALA A 205 5.46 10.49 12.74
CA ALA A 205 6.81 10.11 12.34
C ALA A 205 6.87 9.39 10.98
N LEU A 206 5.73 8.97 10.42
CA LEU A 206 5.67 8.28 9.14
C LEU A 206 5.66 9.27 7.97
N GLU A 207 6.54 9.04 6.99
CA GLU A 207 6.69 9.86 5.79
C GLU A 207 5.66 9.46 4.71
N SER A 208 4.37 9.57 5.05
CA SER A 208 3.24 9.25 4.17
C SER A 208 2.25 10.41 4.15
N GLY A 209 1.67 10.70 2.98
CA GLY A 209 0.69 11.77 2.84
C GLY A 209 -0.63 11.49 3.56
N MET A 210 -0.91 10.22 3.83
CA MET A 210 -2.08 9.77 4.57
C MET A 210 -1.68 8.71 5.59
N VAL A 211 -2.28 8.73 6.79
CA VAL A 211 -2.09 7.67 7.80
C VAL A 211 -3.43 7.24 8.37
N ALA A 212 -3.72 5.96 8.31
CA ALA A 212 -4.90 5.34 8.90
C ALA A 212 -4.56 4.74 10.27
N ILE A 213 -5.21 5.19 11.33
CA ILE A 213 -5.08 4.62 12.67
C ILE A 213 -6.27 3.71 12.93
N ASN A 214 -6.01 2.43 13.23
CA ASN A 214 -7.00 1.39 13.51
C ASN A 214 -8.08 1.26 12.41
N LYS A 215 -7.71 1.55 11.16
CA LYS A 215 -8.58 1.44 9.98
C LYS A 215 -7.82 0.79 8.83
N GLY A 216 -8.50 -0.07 8.06
CA GLY A 216 -7.96 -0.69 6.86
C GLY A 216 -8.30 0.06 5.55
N VAL A 217 -9.11 1.12 5.63
CA VAL A 217 -9.50 1.99 4.50
C VAL A 217 -9.56 3.43 5.00
N ILE A 218 -8.99 4.36 4.25
CA ILE A 218 -8.94 5.78 4.63
C ILE A 218 -9.63 6.71 3.63
N SER A 219 -9.86 6.28 2.40
CA SER A 219 -10.42 7.14 1.34
C SER A 219 -11.74 7.77 1.78
N ASP A 220 -11.78 9.10 1.82
CA ASP A 220 -12.93 9.92 2.16
C ASP A 220 -12.96 11.13 1.21
N PRO A 221 -14.08 11.40 0.50
CA PRO A 221 -14.16 12.54 -0.42
C PRO A 221 -13.96 13.89 0.24
N ALA A 222 -14.19 14.00 1.54
CA ALA A 222 -14.02 15.23 2.31
C ALA A 222 -12.59 15.47 2.80
N ALA A 223 -11.72 14.46 2.68
CA ALA A 223 -10.32 14.53 3.12
C ALA A 223 -9.35 14.63 1.94
N PRO A 224 -8.20 15.33 2.10
CA PRO A 224 -7.20 15.39 1.05
C PRO A 224 -6.55 14.01 0.86
N PHE A 225 -6.51 13.54 -0.39
CA PHE A 225 -5.87 12.31 -0.80
C PHE A 225 -4.60 12.63 -1.58
N GLY A 226 -3.47 12.02 -1.26
CA GLY A 226 -2.22 12.19 -1.99
C GLY A 226 -1.00 11.81 -1.19
N GLY A 227 0.14 11.68 -1.87
CA GLY A 227 1.36 11.13 -1.33
C GLY A 227 2.47 12.14 -1.09
N PHE A 228 3.50 11.66 -0.39
CA PHE A 228 4.82 12.27 -0.27
C PHE A 228 5.80 11.55 -1.21
N LYS A 229 7.04 12.04 -1.29
CA LYS A 229 8.13 11.42 -2.03
C LYS A 229 7.73 11.16 -3.50
N GLN A 230 7.95 9.95 -4.00
CA GLN A 230 7.64 9.58 -5.37
C GLN A 230 6.22 9.01 -5.56
N SER A 231 5.38 9.09 -4.55
CA SER A 231 3.95 8.74 -4.67
C SER A 231 3.10 9.85 -5.27
N GLY A 232 3.65 11.02 -5.48
CA GLY A 232 2.93 12.05 -6.25
C GLY A 232 3.19 13.48 -5.83
N LEU A 233 2.45 14.39 -6.47
CA LEU A 233 2.47 15.83 -6.27
C LEU A 233 1.02 16.33 -6.18
N GLY A 234 0.76 17.25 -5.26
CA GLY A 234 -0.59 17.78 -5.05
C GLY A 234 -1.48 16.88 -4.21
N ARG A 235 -2.77 17.22 -4.18
CA ARG A 235 -3.79 16.46 -3.45
C ARG A 235 -5.07 16.38 -4.28
N GLU A 236 -5.81 15.27 -4.10
CA GLU A 236 -7.18 15.08 -4.59
C GLU A 236 -8.16 15.12 -3.41
N GLY A 237 -9.43 15.43 -3.67
CA GLY A 237 -10.46 15.46 -2.65
C GLY A 237 -10.36 16.62 -1.65
N GLY A 238 -11.40 16.77 -0.83
CA GLY A 238 -11.48 17.86 0.13
C GLY A 238 -11.37 19.24 -0.52
N PHE A 239 -11.08 20.25 0.29
CA PHE A 239 -10.82 21.61 -0.22
C PHE A 239 -9.48 21.69 -0.97
N ALA A 240 -8.48 20.92 -0.54
CA ALA A 240 -7.15 20.94 -1.15
C ALA A 240 -7.16 20.50 -2.63
N GLY A 241 -8.06 19.59 -3.01
CA GLY A 241 -8.12 19.08 -4.38
C GLY A 241 -8.46 20.13 -5.42
N ILE A 242 -9.32 21.11 -5.10
CA ILE A 242 -9.64 22.18 -6.05
C ILE A 242 -8.51 23.20 -6.20
N GLU A 243 -7.70 23.38 -5.16
CA GLU A 243 -6.58 24.35 -5.17
C GLU A 243 -5.53 23.99 -6.22
N GLU A 244 -5.37 22.71 -6.54
CA GLU A 244 -4.46 22.24 -7.61
C GLU A 244 -4.81 22.79 -8.99
N PHE A 245 -6.07 23.17 -9.21
CA PHE A 245 -6.61 23.69 -10.47
C PHE A 245 -6.82 25.21 -10.49
N LEU A 246 -6.48 25.90 -9.39
CA LEU A 246 -6.64 27.34 -9.26
C LEU A 246 -5.30 28.07 -9.39
N GLU A 247 -5.38 29.32 -9.88
CA GLU A 247 -4.24 30.24 -9.95
C GLU A 247 -4.51 31.47 -9.08
N THR A 248 -3.54 31.84 -8.23
CA THR A 248 -3.63 33.02 -7.40
C THR A 248 -3.11 34.24 -8.14
N LYS A 249 -3.92 35.31 -8.23
CA LYS A 249 -3.52 36.63 -8.78
C LYS A 249 -3.53 37.67 -7.67
N TYR A 250 -2.41 38.35 -7.50
CA TYR A 250 -2.34 39.54 -6.67
C TYR A 250 -2.65 40.80 -7.52
N ILE A 251 -3.51 41.69 -7.01
CA ILE A 251 -3.81 43.00 -7.60
C ILE A 251 -3.49 44.06 -6.55
N GLY A 252 -2.45 44.87 -6.80
CA GLY A 252 -2.15 46.05 -6.00
C GLY A 252 -2.86 47.31 -6.57
N VAL A 253 -3.49 48.10 -5.70
CA VAL A 253 -4.15 49.34 -6.09
C VAL A 253 -3.66 50.46 -5.18
N GLU A 254 -3.22 51.56 -5.76
CA GLU A 254 -2.96 52.83 -5.04
C GLU A 254 -4.21 53.71 -5.15
N ILE A 255 -4.67 54.27 -4.00
CA ILE A 255 -5.88 55.13 -3.92
C ILE A 255 -5.45 56.54 -3.58
#